data_c784482e8f3566212d6b907026b7e38e
#
_entry.id   c784482e8f3566212d6b907026b7e38e
#
_cell.length_a   1.000
_cell.length_b   1.000
_cell.length_c   1.000
_cell.angle_alpha   90.00
_cell.angle_beta   90.00
_cell.angle_gamma   90.00
#
_symmetry.space_group_name_H-M   'P 1'
#
loop_
_entity.id
_entity.type
_entity.pdbx_description
1 polymer ?
#
loop_
_entity_poly.entity_id
_entity_poly.type
_entity_poly.pdbx_seq_one_letter_code
_entity_poly.pdbx_strand_id
1 'polypeptide(L)' 'MTPKKKIIVKEVEKIWLSAQEAAEYIGMGKSYISDLRKKGLLPHCMIGNATFFLKKDIDDMLEAHRVY' A
#
# COMPACT_ATOMS: atom_id res chain seq x y z
N MET A 1 -23.03 6.87 22.65
CA MET A 1 -22.77 6.44 22.23
C MET A 1 -22.45 6.40 21.39
N THR A 2 -22.27 6.55 20.85
CA THR A 2 -21.92 6.41 20.17
C THR A 2 -21.09 5.79 19.54
N PRO A 3 -20.46 5.36 19.63
CA PRO A 3 -19.44 4.55 19.12
C PRO A 3 -19.68 3.90 17.86
N LYS A 4 -20.79 3.68 17.52
CA LYS A 4 -21.00 3.02 16.30
C LYS A 4 -20.52 3.77 15.17
N LYS A 5 -20.45 5.03 15.21
CA LYS A 5 -20.02 5.69 14.05
C LYS A 5 -18.61 5.47 13.79
N LYS A 6 -17.79 5.36 14.76
CA LYS A 6 -16.46 5.14 14.45
C LYS A 6 -16.24 3.84 13.87
N ILE A 7 -17.01 2.91 14.22
CA ILE A 7 -16.89 1.61 13.64
C ILE A 7 -17.10 1.66 12.15
N ILE A 8 -18.04 2.47 11.72
CA ILE A 8 -18.27 2.60 10.31
C ILE A 8 -17.07 3.14 9.60
N VAL A 9 -16.40 4.08 10.24
CA VAL A 9 -15.22 4.64 9.63
C VAL A 9 -14.17 3.59 9.39
N LYS A 10 -14.05 2.64 10.28
CA LYS A 10 -13.05 1.63 10.13
C LYS A 10 -13.31 0.72 8.98
N GLU A 11 -14.51 0.68 8.52
CA GLU A 11 -14.80 -0.21 7.41
C GLU A 11 -14.51 0.41 6.07
N VAL A 12 -14.10 1.66 6.05
CA VAL A 12 -13.74 2.29 4.81
C VAL A 12 -12.35 1.80 4.44
N GLU A 13 -12.25 1.10 3.34
CA GLU A 13 -10.99 0.58 2.89
C GLU A 13 -10.20 1.62 2.13
N LYS A 14 -8.93 1.70 2.41
CA LYS A 14 -8.07 2.58 1.64
C LYS A 14 -7.63 1.85 0.39
N ILE A 15 -7.81 2.50 -0.74
CA ILE A 15 -7.37 1.95 -2.01
C ILE A 15 -5.97 2.43 -2.32
N TRP A 16 -5.67 3.67 -1.99
CA TRP A 16 -4.35 4.25 -2.21
C TRP A 16 -3.59 4.32 -0.90
N LEU A 17 -2.37 3.83 -0.89
CA LEU A 17 -1.56 3.77 0.31
C LEU A 17 -0.33 4.64 0.15
N SER A 18 0.06 5.31 1.24
CA SER A 18 1.33 6.03 1.25
C SER A 18 2.46 5.00 1.31
N ALA A 19 3.71 5.48 1.16
CA ALA A 19 4.85 4.57 1.23
C ALA A 19 4.90 3.84 2.57
N GLN A 20 4.60 4.55 3.65
CA GLN A 20 4.62 3.92 4.97
C GLN A 20 3.48 2.90 5.10
N GLU A 21 2.30 3.27 4.62
CA GLU A 21 1.17 2.34 4.69
C GLU A 21 1.41 1.11 3.84
N ALA A 22 2.03 1.30 2.66
CA ALA A 22 2.35 0.16 1.81
C ALA A 22 3.35 -0.75 2.48
N ALA A 23 4.36 -0.18 3.14
CA ALA A 23 5.34 -0.97 3.87
C ALA A 23 4.68 -1.78 4.97
N GLU A 24 3.77 -1.15 5.70
CA GLU A 24 3.04 -1.84 6.76
C GLU A 24 2.15 -2.94 6.21
N TYR A 25 1.53 -2.68 5.06
CA TYR A 25 0.66 -3.65 4.45
C TYR A 25 1.42 -4.92 4.06
N ILE A 26 2.64 -4.74 3.54
CA ILE A 26 3.47 -5.87 3.15
C ILE A 26 4.20 -6.46 4.35
N GLY A 27 4.43 -5.66 5.39
CA GLY A 27 5.15 -6.11 6.56
C GLY A 27 6.66 -5.92 6.44
N MET A 28 7.09 -4.97 5.61
CA MET A 28 8.50 -4.69 5.40
C MET A 28 8.80 -3.23 5.68
N GLY A 29 10.05 -2.87 5.67
CA GLY A 29 10.43 -1.48 5.89
C GLY A 29 10.23 -0.62 4.66
N LYS A 30 10.31 0.69 4.86
CA LYS A 30 10.09 1.63 3.76
C LYS A 30 11.18 1.52 2.70
N SER A 31 12.38 1.18 3.09
CA SER A 31 13.45 1.04 2.11
C SER A 31 13.17 -0.10 1.13
N TYR A 32 12.49 -1.13 1.61
CA TYR A 32 12.11 -2.23 0.73
C TYR A 32 11.10 -1.76 -0.33
N ILE A 33 10.15 -0.94 0.10
CA ILE A 33 9.18 -0.38 -0.83
C ILE A 33 9.89 0.50 -1.86
N SER A 34 10.84 1.29 -1.41
CA SER A 34 11.60 2.15 -2.30
C SER A 34 12.37 1.33 -3.33
N ASP A 35 12.95 0.22 -2.90
CA ASP A 35 13.67 -0.66 -3.81
C ASP A 35 12.75 -1.26 -4.85
N LEU A 36 11.58 -1.70 -4.45
CA LEU A 36 10.62 -2.26 -5.39
C LEU A 36 10.21 -1.23 -6.43
N ARG A 37 10.03 0.01 -5.99
CA ARG A 37 9.65 1.07 -6.90
C ARG A 37 10.78 1.36 -7.90
N LYS A 38 12.01 1.41 -7.39
CA LYS A 38 13.15 1.71 -8.25
C LYS A 38 13.40 0.61 -9.27
N LYS A 39 13.11 -0.60 -8.92
CA LYS A 39 13.29 -1.72 -9.84
C LYS A 39 12.16 -1.84 -10.83
N GLY A 40 11.14 -1.00 -10.71
CA GLY A 40 10.01 -1.06 -11.62
C GLY A 40 9.05 -2.19 -11.34
N LEU A 41 9.13 -2.79 -10.17
CA LEU A 41 8.27 -3.90 -9.82
C LEU A 41 6.95 -3.45 -9.22
N LEU A 42 6.90 -2.22 -8.71
CA LEU A 42 5.70 -1.74 -8.03
C LEU A 42 5.29 -0.41 -8.63
N PRO A 43 4.18 -0.39 -9.36
CA PRO A 43 3.67 0.87 -9.90
C PRO A 43 3.34 1.86 -8.80
N HIS A 44 3.53 3.11 -9.07
CA HIS A 44 3.31 4.14 -8.08
C HIS A 44 2.84 5.42 -8.73
N CYS A 45 2.32 6.33 -7.90
CA CYS A 45 1.86 7.62 -8.35
C CYS A 45 2.52 8.66 -7.46
N MET A 46 3.05 9.72 -8.06
CA MET A 46 3.68 10.78 -7.30
C MET A 46 2.91 12.08 -7.47
N ILE A 47 2.62 12.71 -6.34
CA ILE A 47 1.96 14.02 -6.35
C ILE A 47 2.79 14.90 -5.43
N GLY A 48 3.44 15.92 -6.00
CA GLY A 48 4.36 16.72 -5.23
C GLY A 48 5.46 15.85 -4.68
N ASN A 49 5.63 15.84 -3.36
CA ASN A 49 6.65 15.02 -2.72
C ASN A 49 6.09 13.70 -2.18
N ALA A 50 4.82 13.45 -2.40
CA ALA A 50 4.19 12.26 -1.86
C ALA A 50 4.13 11.15 -2.89
N THR A 51 4.37 9.95 -2.47
CA THR A 51 4.27 8.77 -3.33
C THR A 51 3.14 7.91 -2.82
N PHE A 52 2.30 7.44 -3.74
CA PHE A 52 1.16 6.61 -3.40
C PHE A 52 1.20 5.33 -4.20
N PHE A 53 0.70 4.27 -3.60
CA PHE A 53 0.64 2.96 -4.25
C PHE A 53 -0.79 2.46 -4.20
N LEU A 54 -1.23 1.86 -5.28
CA LEU A 54 -2.55 1.27 -5.32
C LEU A 54 -2.48 -0.09 -4.64
N LYS A 55 -3.38 -0.33 -3.71
CA LYS A 55 -3.37 -1.59 -2.97
C LYS A 55 -3.45 -2.78 -3.90
N LYS A 56 -4.27 -2.67 -4.94
CA LYS A 56 -4.41 -3.76 -5.89
C LYS A 56 -3.11 -4.06 -6.61
N ASP A 57 -2.32 -3.02 -6.90
CA ASP A 57 -1.03 -3.23 -7.56
C ASP A 57 -0.07 -3.99 -6.66
N ILE A 58 -0.13 -3.72 -5.35
CA ILE A 58 0.71 -4.45 -4.41
C ILE A 58 0.28 -5.91 -4.38
N ASP A 59 -1.01 -6.16 -4.32
CA ASP A 59 -1.52 -7.51 -4.30
C ASP A 59 -1.14 -8.27 -5.58
N ASP A 60 -1.26 -7.60 -6.72
CA ASP A 60 -0.91 -8.22 -8.00
C ASP A 60 0.58 -8.54 -8.06
N MET A 61 1.42 -7.64 -7.56
CA MET A 61 2.85 -7.88 -7.55
C MET A 61 3.19 -9.10 -6.70
N LEU A 62 2.59 -9.19 -5.53
CA LEU A 62 2.86 -10.31 -4.64
C LEU A 62 2.40 -11.61 -5.26
N GLU A 63 1.26 -11.60 -5.92
CA GLU A 63 0.77 -12.80 -6.58
C GLU A 63 1.69 -13.23 -7.71
N ALA A 64 2.18 -12.26 -8.46
CA ALA A 64 3.03 -12.56 -9.60
C ALA A 64 4.36 -13.19 -9.19
N HIS A 65 4.76 -13.00 -7.94
CA HIS A 65 6.03 -13.52 -7.45
C HIS A 65 5.87 -14.71 -6.52
N ARG A 66 4.72 -15.35 -6.54
CA ARG A 66 4.55 -16.56 -5.76
C ARG A 66 5.45 -17.64 -6.28
N VAL A 67 5.98 -18.43 -5.37
CA VAL A 67 6.97 -19.41 -5.72
C VAL A 67 6.36 -20.74 -6.15
N TYR A 68 5.11 -20.97 -5.82
CA TYR A 68 4.50 -22.24 -6.20
C TYR A 68 3.07 -22.05 -6.66
#